data_213ec25c70f74917f3272f03d19e3bf0
#
_entry.id   213ec25c70f74917f3272f03d19e3bf0
#
_cell.length_a   1.000
_cell.length_b   1.000
_cell.length_c   1.000
_cell.angle_alpha   90.00
_cell.angle_beta   90.00
_cell.angle_gamma   90.00
#
_symmetry.space_group_name_H-M   'P 1'
#
loop_
_entity.id
_entity.type
_entity.pdbx_description
1 polymer ?
#
loop_
_entity_poly.entity_id
_entity_poly.type
_entity_poly.pdbx_seq_one_letter_code
_entity_poly.pdbx_strand_id
1 'polypeptide(L)'
;MFKQMSRGCVRKGLATLALVLGGVLAAGVGVAQQRAISIATGGTGGVYYPLGGGLANVLSKTIPGLQATAEVTGGSVDNLKLINSGGSELAFVMVDAALDAYKGQDKFKGTEVPVRTLMVLYPNQMHVVTIEGTGIEKMADLKGKRVSTGSGGSATEVMAFRVIEAAGLDKDKDMKRERLGAAESVNAIKDRKIDAFFWVGGLPTSAVTDLGATPGVKLKLIDHADLAAPMNAKYGDLYAGSTIKSGTYPTQTTDNKNTVVWNILVSNAKMSDQEAYNIVKTVFDKKADLVAVHGEAKNFLLENQVKSYSPIPWHPGALKYFAEKGLKM
;
A
#
# COMPACT_ATOMS: atom_id res chain seq x y z
N MET A 1 -61.61 55.45 -38.28
CA MET A 1 -63.08 55.53 -38.30
C MET A 1 -63.61 54.86 -37.06
N PHE A 2 -64.04 55.62 -36.07
CA PHE A 2 -65.24 55.52 -35.21
C PHE A 2 -65.53 54.08 -34.70
N LYS A 3 -65.86 53.77 -33.44
CA LYS A 3 -66.50 54.48 -32.27
C LYS A 3 -66.38 53.49 -31.10
N GLN A 4 -65.93 53.81 -29.95
CA GLN A 4 -66.56 54.35 -28.76
C GLN A 4 -67.59 53.45 -28.04
N MET A 5 -67.35 53.26 -26.76
CA MET A 5 -68.18 53.25 -25.57
C MET A 5 -69.07 52.01 -25.35
N SER A 6 -69.27 51.47 -24.17
CA SER A 6 -69.66 52.14 -22.93
C SER A 6 -69.53 51.22 -21.67
N ARG A 7 -69.49 51.88 -20.58
CA ARG A 7 -69.53 51.56 -19.15
C ARG A 7 -70.71 50.66 -18.70
N GLY A 8 -70.47 49.90 -17.68
CA GLY A 8 -71.54 49.32 -16.86
C GLY A 8 -71.00 48.63 -15.59
N CYS A 9 -71.30 49.23 -14.55
CA CYS A 9 -71.02 49.24 -13.14
C CYS A 9 -71.51 48.02 -12.34
N VAL A 10 -70.74 47.59 -11.33
CA VAL A 10 -71.13 47.20 -9.96
C VAL A 10 -71.93 45.90 -9.71
N ARG A 11 -71.35 44.96 -8.96
CA ARG A 11 -71.84 44.69 -7.59
C ARG A 11 -70.95 43.66 -6.86
N LYS A 12 -70.73 43.98 -5.59
CA LYS A 12 -69.99 43.30 -4.53
C LYS A 12 -70.49 41.89 -4.26
N GLY A 13 -69.59 40.95 -4.03
CA GLY A 13 -69.86 39.68 -3.38
C GLY A 13 -68.62 39.24 -2.64
N LEU A 14 -68.58 39.47 -1.32
CA LEU A 14 -67.58 38.87 -0.40
C LEU A 14 -67.78 37.36 -0.40
N ALA A 15 -66.79 36.65 -0.74
CA ALA A 15 -66.64 35.22 -0.36
C ALA A 15 -65.31 35.03 0.29
N THR A 16 -65.35 34.83 1.60
CA THR A 16 -64.23 34.51 2.46
C THR A 16 -63.76 33.12 2.12
N LEU A 17 -62.57 33.00 1.49
CA LEU A 17 -61.90 31.70 1.27
C LEU A 17 -60.77 31.53 2.29
N ALA A 18 -61.03 30.67 3.26
CA ALA A 18 -60.00 30.26 4.29
C ALA A 18 -58.87 29.51 3.60
N LEU A 19 -57.66 30.12 3.58
CA LEU A 19 -56.43 29.44 3.20
C LEU A 19 -56.01 28.49 4.35
N VAL A 20 -56.27 27.20 4.18
CA VAL A 20 -55.60 26.16 4.98
C VAL A 20 -54.16 26.04 4.49
N LEU A 21 -53.19 26.66 5.16
CA LEU A 21 -51.79 26.39 4.98
C LEU A 21 -51.49 24.98 5.51
N GLY A 22 -51.58 23.98 4.64
CA GLY A 22 -51.01 22.67 4.88
C GLY A 22 -49.50 22.77 4.79
N GLY A 23 -48.83 22.90 5.92
CA GLY A 23 -47.37 22.78 6.02
C GLY A 23 -46.95 21.35 5.68
N VAL A 24 -46.55 21.08 4.44
CA VAL A 24 -45.81 19.87 4.09
C VAL A 24 -44.39 20.03 4.69
N LEU A 25 -44.17 19.43 5.86
CA LEU A 25 -42.86 19.14 6.36
C LEU A 25 -42.23 18.16 5.35
N ALA A 26 -41.53 18.70 4.36
CA ALA A 26 -40.56 17.94 3.58
C ALA A 26 -39.45 17.53 4.55
N ALA A 27 -39.61 16.33 5.15
CA ALA A 27 -38.50 15.65 5.76
C ALA A 27 -37.47 15.43 4.64
N GLY A 28 -36.54 16.34 4.52
CA GLY A 28 -35.39 16.20 3.64
C GLY A 28 -34.66 14.90 4.06
N VAL A 29 -34.85 13.85 3.30
CA VAL A 29 -34.00 12.69 3.35
C VAL A 29 -32.63 13.21 2.95
N GLY A 30 -31.83 13.60 3.95
CA GLY A 30 -30.44 13.96 3.74
C GLY A 30 -29.77 12.74 3.10
N VAL A 31 -29.58 12.80 1.79
CA VAL A 31 -28.68 11.85 1.12
C VAL A 31 -27.33 12.06 1.80
N ALA A 32 -26.96 11.16 2.70
CA ALA A 32 -25.65 11.19 3.33
C ALA A 32 -24.63 11.28 2.20
N GLN A 33 -23.89 12.39 2.14
CA GLN A 33 -22.90 12.64 1.10
C GLN A 33 -21.90 11.48 1.14
N GLN A 34 -21.86 10.69 0.07
CA GLN A 34 -20.97 9.52 -0.03
C GLN A 34 -19.52 10.01 -0.03
N ARG A 35 -18.76 9.59 0.98
CA ARG A 35 -17.33 9.89 1.06
C ARG A 35 -16.54 8.88 0.23
N ALA A 36 -15.94 9.35 -0.83
CA ALA A 36 -14.99 8.54 -1.60
C ALA A 36 -13.60 8.63 -0.99
N ILE A 37 -12.91 7.48 -0.91
CA ILE A 37 -11.50 7.39 -0.54
C ILE A 37 -10.74 6.51 -1.52
N SER A 38 -9.49 6.88 -1.77
CA SER A 38 -8.54 6.12 -2.56
C SER A 38 -7.51 5.42 -1.65
N ILE A 39 -7.15 4.19 -2.02
CA ILE A 39 -6.13 3.37 -1.35
C ILE A 39 -5.01 3.12 -2.35
N ALA A 40 -3.88 3.79 -2.18
CA ALA A 40 -2.71 3.59 -3.00
C ALA A 40 -2.03 2.25 -2.67
N THR A 41 -1.73 1.45 -3.69
CA THR A 41 -1.25 0.07 -3.52
C THR A 41 0.11 -0.15 -4.21
N GLY A 42 0.17 -0.92 -5.28
CA GLY A 42 1.36 -1.24 -6.06
C GLY A 42 0.97 -1.97 -7.34
N GLY A 43 1.93 -2.56 -8.03
CA GLY A 43 1.70 -3.36 -9.23
C GLY A 43 0.86 -4.61 -8.95
N THR A 44 0.11 -5.05 -9.95
CA THR A 44 -0.84 -6.19 -9.86
C THR A 44 -0.18 -7.54 -9.57
N GLY A 45 1.11 -7.69 -9.86
CA GLY A 45 1.88 -8.91 -9.56
C GLY A 45 2.35 -9.05 -8.10
N GLY A 46 2.09 -8.05 -7.25
CA GLY A 46 2.46 -8.02 -5.83
C GLY A 46 1.29 -8.28 -4.88
N VAL A 47 1.51 -8.07 -3.59
CA VAL A 47 0.54 -8.32 -2.51
C VAL A 47 -0.32 -7.10 -2.19
N TYR A 48 0.18 -5.89 -2.37
CA TYR A 48 -0.54 -4.65 -2.04
C TYR A 48 -1.86 -4.51 -2.81
N TYR A 49 -1.87 -4.79 -4.11
CA TYR A 49 -3.04 -4.58 -4.94
C TYR A 49 -4.22 -5.49 -4.56
N PRO A 50 -4.08 -6.84 -4.46
CA PRO A 50 -5.18 -7.68 -4.01
C PRO A 50 -5.64 -7.34 -2.59
N LEU A 51 -4.72 -7.11 -1.63
CA LEU A 51 -5.10 -6.71 -0.28
C LEU A 51 -5.80 -5.35 -0.24
N GLY A 52 -5.35 -4.38 -1.03
CA GLY A 52 -5.99 -3.07 -1.16
C GLY A 52 -7.40 -3.16 -1.73
N GLY A 53 -7.61 -4.02 -2.73
CA GLY A 53 -8.95 -4.32 -3.27
C GLY A 53 -9.86 -4.96 -2.22
N GLY A 54 -9.34 -5.92 -1.46
CA GLY A 54 -10.04 -6.52 -0.33
C GLY A 54 -10.39 -5.49 0.76
N LEU A 55 -9.43 -4.65 1.12
CA LEU A 55 -9.64 -3.56 2.10
C LEU A 55 -10.71 -2.57 1.61
N ALA A 56 -10.63 -2.14 0.35
CA ALA A 56 -11.62 -1.24 -0.25
C ALA A 56 -13.04 -1.82 -0.18
N ASN A 57 -13.20 -3.10 -0.51
CA ASN A 57 -14.47 -3.81 -0.43
C ASN A 57 -14.99 -3.91 1.03
N VAL A 58 -14.11 -4.26 1.97
CA VAL A 58 -14.47 -4.39 3.40
C VAL A 58 -14.88 -3.04 3.98
N LEU A 59 -14.11 -1.97 3.71
CA LEU A 59 -14.43 -0.62 4.19
C LEU A 59 -15.76 -0.12 3.62
N SER A 60 -15.96 -0.25 2.31
CA SER A 60 -17.18 0.20 1.62
C SER A 60 -18.43 -0.54 2.11
N LYS A 61 -18.33 -1.82 2.45
CA LYS A 61 -19.44 -2.61 2.96
C LYS A 61 -19.75 -2.37 4.44
N THR A 62 -18.74 -1.98 5.22
CA THR A 62 -18.86 -1.95 6.68
C THR A 62 -19.08 -0.54 7.22
N ILE A 63 -18.49 0.49 6.60
CA ILE A 63 -18.61 1.87 7.05
C ILE A 63 -19.71 2.58 6.25
N PRO A 64 -20.84 2.95 6.87
CA PRO A 64 -21.93 3.61 6.17
C PRO A 64 -21.50 4.91 5.46
N GLY A 65 -21.87 5.08 4.21
CA GLY A 65 -21.55 6.27 3.42
C GLY A 65 -20.11 6.36 2.92
N LEU A 66 -19.27 5.35 3.17
CA LEU A 66 -17.90 5.28 2.66
C LEU A 66 -17.85 4.45 1.37
N GLN A 67 -17.18 4.97 0.34
CA GLN A 67 -16.83 4.27 -0.88
C GLN A 67 -15.33 4.29 -1.06
N ALA A 68 -14.68 3.13 -0.93
CA ALA A 68 -13.24 2.98 -1.08
C ALA A 68 -12.89 2.31 -2.42
N THR A 69 -11.79 2.72 -3.04
CA THR A 69 -11.22 2.12 -4.26
C THR A 69 -9.73 1.87 -4.08
N ALA A 70 -9.22 0.80 -4.67
CA ALA A 70 -7.79 0.50 -4.70
C ALA A 70 -7.17 0.95 -6.02
N GLU A 71 -6.03 1.64 -5.94
CA GLU A 71 -5.32 2.16 -7.11
C GLU A 71 -3.99 1.45 -7.32
N VAL A 72 -3.70 1.10 -8.57
CA VAL A 72 -2.40 0.60 -9.00
C VAL A 72 -1.40 1.75 -9.03
N THR A 73 -0.23 1.56 -8.44
CA THR A 73 0.85 2.58 -8.38
C THR A 73 2.21 1.92 -8.61
N GLY A 74 3.26 2.73 -8.64
CA GLY A 74 4.64 2.23 -8.62
C GLY A 74 5.05 1.60 -7.28
N GLY A 75 4.32 1.87 -6.18
CA GLY A 75 4.58 1.38 -4.83
C GLY A 75 4.85 2.50 -3.81
N SER A 76 5.53 2.18 -2.71
CA SER A 76 5.56 3.01 -1.50
C SER A 76 6.00 4.46 -1.70
N VAL A 77 6.97 4.73 -2.57
CA VAL A 77 7.45 6.11 -2.82
C VAL A 77 6.36 6.94 -3.49
N ASP A 78 5.70 6.39 -4.52
CA ASP A 78 4.60 7.05 -5.21
C ASP A 78 3.38 7.18 -4.28
N ASN A 79 3.09 6.15 -3.48
CA ASN A 79 2.02 6.16 -2.48
C ASN A 79 2.20 7.30 -1.46
N LEU A 80 3.41 7.49 -0.96
CA LEU A 80 3.72 8.57 -0.01
C LEU A 80 3.60 9.96 -0.65
N LYS A 81 3.92 10.10 -1.95
CA LYS A 81 3.65 11.34 -2.70
C LYS A 81 2.14 11.59 -2.86
N LEU A 82 1.35 10.54 -3.11
CA LEU A 82 -0.12 10.63 -3.16
C LEU A 82 -0.70 11.03 -1.79
N ILE A 83 -0.23 10.45 -0.69
CA ILE A 83 -0.60 10.87 0.67
C ILE A 83 -0.26 12.34 0.91
N ASN A 84 0.92 12.80 0.46
CA ASN A 84 1.34 14.20 0.64
C ASN A 84 0.46 15.17 -0.15
N SER A 85 0.11 14.84 -1.37
CA SER A 85 -0.72 15.69 -2.25
C SER A 85 -2.21 15.60 -1.97
N GLY A 86 -2.66 14.62 -1.16
CA GLY A 86 -4.08 14.32 -0.97
C GLY A 86 -4.72 13.56 -2.14
N GLY A 87 -3.91 12.94 -3.00
CA GLY A 87 -4.37 12.08 -4.09
C GLY A 87 -4.83 10.70 -3.62
N SER A 88 -4.47 10.29 -2.41
CA SER A 88 -5.00 9.09 -1.75
C SER A 88 -5.12 9.33 -0.25
N GLU A 89 -6.16 8.79 0.35
CA GLU A 89 -6.41 8.88 1.81
C GLU A 89 -5.65 7.81 2.58
N LEU A 90 -5.49 6.63 1.97
CA LEU A 90 -4.79 5.48 2.55
C LEU A 90 -3.70 4.99 1.61
N ALA A 91 -2.65 4.42 2.19
CA ALA A 91 -1.60 3.82 1.39
C ALA A 91 -0.94 2.62 2.09
N PHE A 92 -0.62 1.59 1.31
CA PHE A 92 0.31 0.54 1.71
C PHE A 92 1.73 1.00 1.46
N VAL A 93 2.57 1.00 2.48
CA VAL A 93 3.97 1.43 2.34
C VAL A 93 4.90 0.55 3.18
N MET A 94 6.16 0.46 2.74
CA MET A 94 7.24 -0.10 3.56
C MET A 94 7.70 0.96 4.57
N VAL A 95 8.04 0.54 5.77
CA VAL A 95 8.36 1.43 6.89
C VAL A 95 9.63 2.26 6.66
N ASP A 96 10.60 1.72 5.92
CA ASP A 96 11.83 2.43 5.57
C ASP A 96 11.56 3.62 4.64
N ALA A 97 10.76 3.44 3.59
CA ALA A 97 10.32 4.53 2.72
C ALA A 97 9.44 5.55 3.47
N ALA A 98 8.60 5.08 4.40
CA ALA A 98 7.79 5.97 5.23
C ALA A 98 8.63 6.83 6.17
N LEU A 99 9.71 6.28 6.74
CA LEU A 99 10.65 7.02 7.57
C LEU A 99 11.42 8.07 6.76
N ASP A 100 11.89 7.70 5.56
CA ASP A 100 12.54 8.64 4.64
C ASP A 100 11.61 9.81 4.27
N ALA A 101 10.34 9.50 3.98
CA ALA A 101 9.33 10.50 3.64
C ALA A 101 9.01 11.41 4.82
N TYR A 102 8.84 10.84 6.01
CA TYR A 102 8.58 11.60 7.24
C TYR A 102 9.73 12.57 7.58
N LYS A 103 10.98 12.14 7.34
CA LYS A 103 12.19 12.95 7.58
C LYS A 103 12.62 13.82 6.40
N GLY A 104 11.93 13.77 5.26
CA GLY A 104 12.34 14.48 4.04
C GLY A 104 13.69 14.02 3.49
N GLN A 105 14.00 12.73 3.53
CA GLN A 105 15.26 12.12 3.12
C GLN A 105 15.14 11.31 1.83
N ASP A 106 16.25 10.88 1.26
CA ASP A 106 16.36 10.07 0.03
C ASP A 106 15.46 10.60 -1.11
N LYS A 107 14.46 9.84 -1.53
CA LYS A 107 13.49 10.20 -2.60
C LYS A 107 12.60 11.39 -2.22
N PHE A 108 12.61 11.80 -0.97
CA PHE A 108 11.81 12.91 -0.42
C PHE A 108 12.67 14.08 0.02
N LYS A 109 13.94 14.14 -0.41
CA LYS A 109 14.87 15.20 0.00
C LYS A 109 14.26 16.59 -0.16
N GLY A 110 14.16 17.31 0.96
CA GLY A 110 13.59 18.66 1.02
C GLY A 110 12.06 18.72 1.11
N THR A 111 11.38 17.56 1.27
CA THR A 111 9.92 17.49 1.42
C THR A 111 9.56 16.50 2.51
N GLU A 112 9.21 16.98 3.69
CA GLU A 112 8.66 16.15 4.75
C GLU A 112 7.19 15.83 4.45
N VAL A 113 6.84 14.55 4.50
CA VAL A 113 5.46 14.09 4.30
C VAL A 113 4.76 13.97 5.65
N PRO A 114 3.60 14.62 5.85
CA PRO A 114 2.85 14.53 7.12
C PRO A 114 2.11 13.19 7.23
N VAL A 115 2.86 12.09 7.12
CA VAL A 115 2.35 10.72 7.17
C VAL A 115 2.14 10.24 8.61
N ARG A 116 1.10 9.42 8.83
CA ARG A 116 0.79 8.77 10.12
C ARG A 116 0.54 7.28 9.91
N THR A 117 1.09 6.47 10.80
CA THR A 117 0.79 5.04 10.87
C THR A 117 -0.61 4.80 11.39
N LEU A 118 -1.41 4.05 10.64
CA LEU A 118 -2.68 3.51 11.10
C LEU A 118 -2.49 2.14 11.75
N MET A 119 -1.74 1.25 11.09
CA MET A 119 -1.41 -0.07 11.64
C MET A 119 -0.20 -0.70 10.95
N VAL A 120 0.46 -1.59 11.67
CA VAL A 120 1.47 -2.51 11.12
C VAL A 120 0.74 -3.70 10.48
N LEU A 121 1.18 -4.09 9.30
CA LEU A 121 0.51 -5.11 8.48
C LEU A 121 1.22 -6.47 8.56
N TYR A 122 2.29 -6.64 7.81
CA TYR A 122 3.03 -7.90 7.69
C TYR A 122 4.50 -7.65 7.35
N PRO A 123 5.39 -8.60 7.67
CA PRO A 123 6.80 -8.51 7.29
C PRO A 123 6.96 -8.72 5.79
N ASN A 124 7.66 -7.81 5.13
CA ASN A 124 7.91 -7.81 3.70
C ASN A 124 9.29 -8.41 3.42
N GLN A 125 9.32 -9.50 2.67
CA GLN A 125 10.53 -10.27 2.39
C GLN A 125 11.24 -9.72 1.16
N MET A 126 12.55 -9.45 1.25
CA MET A 126 13.37 -9.16 0.09
C MET A 126 13.69 -10.46 -0.65
N HIS A 127 13.38 -10.50 -1.93
CA HIS A 127 13.75 -11.56 -2.84
C HIS A 127 14.83 -11.03 -3.78
N VAL A 128 15.95 -11.73 -3.88
CA VAL A 128 16.92 -11.57 -4.96
C VAL A 128 16.75 -12.78 -5.86
N VAL A 129 15.97 -12.60 -6.91
CA VAL A 129 15.48 -13.69 -7.76
C VAL A 129 16.36 -13.86 -8.99
N THR A 130 16.73 -15.07 -9.26
CA THR A 130 17.37 -15.49 -10.52
C THR A 130 16.86 -16.88 -10.92
N ILE A 131 17.37 -17.42 -12.03
CA ILE A 131 17.04 -18.76 -12.49
C ILE A 131 18.33 -19.55 -12.74
N GLU A 132 18.23 -20.88 -12.78
CA GLU A 132 19.36 -21.73 -13.12
C GLU A 132 19.95 -21.34 -14.51
N GLY A 133 21.27 -21.43 -14.65
CA GLY A 133 21.99 -21.09 -15.88
C GLY A 133 22.44 -19.63 -16.02
N THR A 134 22.08 -18.73 -15.09
CA THR A 134 22.57 -17.32 -15.09
C THR A 134 23.97 -17.16 -14.52
N GLY A 135 24.47 -18.18 -13.79
CA GLY A 135 25.74 -18.14 -13.09
C GLY A 135 25.75 -17.27 -11.84
N ILE A 136 24.55 -16.97 -11.28
CA ILE A 136 24.39 -16.18 -10.05
C ILE A 136 24.13 -17.15 -8.89
N GLU A 137 25.07 -17.22 -7.92
CA GLU A 137 25.00 -18.06 -6.72
C GLU A 137 24.97 -17.23 -5.43
N LYS A 138 25.51 -16.02 -5.46
CA LYS A 138 25.64 -15.10 -4.33
C LYS A 138 25.54 -13.65 -4.80
N MET A 139 25.38 -12.71 -3.86
CA MET A 139 25.23 -11.28 -4.17
C MET A 139 26.36 -10.72 -5.04
N ALA A 140 27.61 -11.15 -4.79
CA ALA A 140 28.76 -10.69 -5.58
C ALA A 140 28.69 -11.05 -7.07
N ASP A 141 27.96 -12.11 -7.43
CA ASP A 141 27.81 -12.57 -8.82
C ASP A 141 26.88 -11.69 -9.64
N LEU A 142 26.19 -10.72 -9.02
CA LEU A 142 25.41 -9.70 -9.71
C LEU A 142 26.30 -8.74 -10.51
N LYS A 143 27.61 -8.71 -10.25
CA LYS A 143 28.54 -7.85 -10.98
C LYS A 143 28.58 -8.21 -12.47
N GLY A 144 28.38 -7.19 -13.33
CA GLY A 144 28.30 -7.33 -14.78
C GLY A 144 26.95 -7.82 -15.31
N LYS A 145 26.01 -8.23 -14.44
CA LYS A 145 24.71 -8.77 -14.84
C LYS A 145 23.67 -7.68 -15.15
N ARG A 146 22.63 -8.07 -15.85
CA ARG A 146 21.44 -7.26 -16.12
C ARG A 146 20.45 -7.50 -14.99
N VAL A 147 20.19 -6.48 -14.19
CA VAL A 147 19.45 -6.62 -12.93
C VAL A 147 18.32 -5.60 -12.83
N SER A 148 17.09 -6.08 -12.65
CA SER A 148 15.99 -5.19 -12.28
C SER A 148 16.01 -4.91 -10.78
N THR A 149 15.98 -3.64 -10.39
CA THR A 149 16.00 -3.20 -8.99
C THR A 149 14.64 -2.81 -8.44
N GLY A 150 13.57 -3.13 -9.17
CA GLY A 150 12.21 -2.72 -8.83
C GLY A 150 11.73 -1.55 -9.68
N SER A 151 10.42 -1.32 -9.72
CA SER A 151 9.83 -0.21 -10.47
C SER A 151 10.30 1.14 -9.94
N GLY A 152 10.37 2.13 -10.82
CA GLY A 152 10.55 3.52 -10.39
C GLY A 152 9.38 3.94 -9.50
N GLY A 153 9.66 4.60 -8.38
CA GLY A 153 8.63 4.97 -7.41
C GLY A 153 8.29 3.88 -6.38
N SER A 154 8.99 2.73 -6.38
CA SER A 154 8.83 1.67 -5.39
C SER A 154 9.82 1.78 -4.24
N ALA A 155 9.43 1.27 -3.06
CA ALA A 155 10.38 1.02 -1.99
C ALA A 155 11.23 -0.25 -2.26
N THR A 156 10.81 -1.13 -3.19
CA THR A 156 11.68 -2.20 -3.69
C THR A 156 12.99 -1.63 -4.23
N GLU A 157 12.93 -0.57 -5.06
CA GLU A 157 14.14 0.08 -5.57
C GLU A 157 14.99 0.68 -4.45
N VAL A 158 14.36 1.33 -3.46
CA VAL A 158 15.06 1.91 -2.30
C VAL A 158 15.80 0.81 -1.52
N MET A 159 15.10 -0.25 -1.13
CA MET A 159 15.69 -1.34 -0.36
C MET A 159 16.74 -2.12 -1.18
N ALA A 160 16.50 -2.33 -2.49
CA ALA A 160 17.49 -2.96 -3.38
C ALA A 160 18.81 -2.19 -3.40
N PHE A 161 18.77 -0.86 -3.43
CA PHE A 161 19.99 -0.04 -3.38
C PHE A 161 20.74 -0.22 -2.05
N ARG A 162 20.00 -0.30 -0.93
CA ARG A 162 20.58 -0.53 0.40
C ARG A 162 21.21 -1.92 0.53
N VAL A 163 20.56 -2.95 -0.02
CA VAL A 163 21.08 -4.32 -0.05
C VAL A 163 22.32 -4.41 -0.95
N ILE A 164 22.29 -3.83 -2.15
CA ILE A 164 23.42 -3.80 -3.09
C ILE A 164 24.63 -3.11 -2.45
N GLU A 165 24.42 -1.95 -1.82
CA GLU A 165 25.47 -1.22 -1.13
C GLU A 165 26.03 -2.02 0.06
N ALA A 166 25.16 -2.62 0.88
CA ALA A 166 25.58 -3.45 2.01
C ALA A 166 26.38 -4.70 1.56
N ALA A 167 26.12 -5.19 0.34
CA ALA A 167 26.89 -6.27 -0.29
C ALA A 167 28.23 -5.79 -0.88
N GLY A 168 28.60 -4.51 -0.73
CA GLY A 168 29.83 -3.94 -1.27
C GLY A 168 29.81 -3.71 -2.79
N LEU A 169 28.60 -3.63 -3.39
CA LEU A 169 28.41 -3.40 -4.83
C LEU A 169 27.92 -1.97 -5.10
N ASP A 170 28.27 -1.44 -6.27
CA ASP A 170 27.78 -0.17 -6.79
C ASP A 170 26.66 -0.44 -7.81
N LYS A 171 25.45 0.01 -7.48
CA LYS A 171 24.25 -0.19 -8.34
C LYS A 171 24.35 0.42 -9.74
N ASP A 172 25.20 1.42 -9.94
CA ASP A 172 25.33 2.15 -11.21
C ASP A 172 26.56 1.69 -12.01
N LYS A 173 27.58 1.13 -11.36
CA LYS A 173 28.84 0.70 -12.00
C LYS A 173 28.96 -0.82 -12.15
N ASP A 174 28.47 -1.59 -11.16
CA ASP A 174 28.70 -3.01 -11.12
C ASP A 174 27.63 -3.83 -11.83
N MET A 175 26.53 -3.21 -12.30
CA MET A 175 25.46 -3.93 -12.99
C MET A 175 24.79 -3.07 -14.07
N LYS A 176 24.16 -3.75 -15.05
CA LYS A 176 23.26 -3.11 -16.02
C LYS A 176 21.86 -3.08 -15.42
N ARG A 177 21.46 -1.93 -14.90
CA ARG A 177 20.26 -1.80 -14.09
C ARG A 177 19.02 -1.50 -14.93
N GLU A 178 17.95 -2.24 -14.65
CA GLU A 178 16.59 -2.02 -15.14
C GLU A 178 15.65 -1.63 -14.00
N ARG A 179 14.51 -1.01 -14.33
CA ARG A 179 13.54 -0.50 -13.34
C ARG A 179 12.16 -1.06 -13.69
N LEU A 180 11.96 -2.33 -13.37
CA LEU A 180 10.76 -3.09 -13.69
C LEU A 180 10.00 -3.51 -12.43
N GLY A 181 8.67 -3.55 -12.48
CA GLY A 181 7.85 -4.17 -11.44
C GLY A 181 8.03 -5.69 -11.40
N ALA A 182 7.36 -6.36 -10.44
CA ALA A 182 7.52 -7.81 -10.28
C ALA A 182 7.10 -8.60 -11.52
N ALA A 183 5.93 -8.31 -12.08
CA ALA A 183 5.41 -9.01 -13.26
C ALA A 183 6.27 -8.76 -14.50
N GLU A 184 6.68 -7.51 -14.72
CA GLU A 184 7.55 -7.13 -15.84
C GLU A 184 8.95 -7.77 -15.69
N SER A 185 9.49 -7.85 -14.46
CA SER A 185 10.76 -8.52 -14.18
C SER A 185 10.67 -10.02 -14.47
N VAL A 186 9.55 -10.67 -14.11
CA VAL A 186 9.31 -12.07 -14.43
C VAL A 186 9.25 -12.31 -15.95
N ASN A 187 8.55 -11.46 -16.69
CA ASN A 187 8.53 -11.54 -18.16
C ASN A 187 9.93 -11.32 -18.75
N ALA A 188 10.67 -10.33 -18.25
CA ALA A 188 12.02 -10.02 -18.73
C ALA A 188 13.03 -11.16 -18.46
N ILE A 189 12.92 -11.86 -17.32
CA ILE A 189 13.80 -13.01 -17.02
C ILE A 189 13.43 -14.25 -17.88
N LYS A 190 12.13 -14.50 -18.11
CA LYS A 190 11.64 -15.54 -19.05
C LYS A 190 12.16 -15.28 -20.45
N ASP A 191 12.15 -14.03 -20.90
CA ASP A 191 12.66 -13.58 -22.21
C ASP A 191 14.20 -13.49 -22.25
N ARG A 192 14.91 -13.81 -21.18
CA ARG A 192 16.36 -13.68 -21.05
C ARG A 192 16.88 -12.25 -21.28
N LYS A 193 16.07 -11.24 -21.01
CA LYS A 193 16.41 -9.81 -21.10
C LYS A 193 17.15 -9.31 -19.85
N ILE A 194 16.86 -9.93 -18.69
CA ILE A 194 17.58 -9.71 -17.43
C ILE A 194 18.06 -11.05 -16.86
N ASP A 195 19.01 -10.99 -15.94
CA ASP A 195 19.63 -12.16 -15.32
C ASP A 195 19.17 -12.36 -13.87
N ALA A 196 18.73 -11.27 -13.21
CA ALA A 196 18.17 -11.28 -11.87
C ALA A 196 17.25 -10.09 -11.64
N PHE A 197 16.43 -10.17 -10.60
CA PHE A 197 15.65 -9.02 -10.15
C PHE A 197 15.49 -9.00 -8.63
N PHE A 198 15.37 -7.80 -8.09
CA PHE A 198 15.00 -7.53 -6.70
C PHE A 198 13.49 -7.35 -6.61
N TRP A 199 12.90 -7.93 -5.58
CA TRP A 199 11.50 -7.74 -5.23
C TRP A 199 11.30 -7.78 -3.73
N VAL A 200 10.56 -6.82 -3.19
CA VAL A 200 10.14 -6.85 -1.78
C VAL A 200 8.65 -7.06 -1.72
N GLY A 201 8.23 -8.14 -1.11
CA GLY A 201 6.81 -8.51 -1.06
C GLY A 201 6.48 -9.50 0.05
N GLY A 202 5.18 -9.67 0.30
CA GLY A 202 4.65 -10.74 1.15
C GLY A 202 4.72 -12.11 0.44
N LEU A 203 4.46 -13.14 1.19
CA LEU A 203 4.57 -14.54 0.75
C LEU A 203 3.20 -15.21 0.61
N PRO A 204 2.97 -16.01 -0.44
CA PRO A 204 3.74 -16.01 -1.68
C PRO A 204 3.42 -14.78 -2.56
N THR A 205 4.40 -14.27 -3.30
CA THR A 205 4.16 -13.26 -4.32
C THR A 205 3.74 -13.93 -5.64
N SER A 206 2.61 -13.52 -6.21
CA SER A 206 2.02 -14.17 -7.40
C SER A 206 2.96 -14.17 -8.61
N ALA A 207 3.67 -13.06 -8.87
CA ALA A 207 4.62 -12.99 -9.97
C ALA A 207 5.80 -13.98 -9.81
N VAL A 208 6.32 -14.15 -8.58
CA VAL A 208 7.41 -15.13 -8.32
C VAL A 208 6.88 -16.56 -8.41
N THR A 209 5.65 -16.81 -7.98
CA THR A 209 4.98 -18.10 -8.17
C THR A 209 4.84 -18.45 -9.66
N ASP A 210 4.44 -17.49 -10.49
CA ASP A 210 4.33 -17.64 -11.94
C ASP A 210 5.69 -17.99 -12.58
N LEU A 211 6.77 -17.33 -12.15
CA LEU A 211 8.12 -17.66 -12.62
C LEU A 211 8.48 -19.12 -12.28
N GLY A 212 8.31 -19.52 -11.03
CA GLY A 212 8.62 -20.87 -10.57
C GLY A 212 7.75 -21.96 -11.19
N ALA A 213 6.53 -21.63 -11.61
CA ALA A 213 5.62 -22.55 -12.31
C ALA A 213 5.87 -22.64 -13.83
N THR A 214 6.75 -21.81 -14.39
CA THR A 214 7.05 -21.79 -15.82
C THR A 214 7.82 -23.05 -16.22
N PRO A 215 7.35 -23.82 -17.22
CA PRO A 215 8.04 -25.04 -17.67
C PRO A 215 9.52 -24.78 -18.04
N GLY A 216 10.42 -25.62 -17.57
CA GLY A 216 11.86 -25.51 -17.83
C GLY A 216 12.59 -24.42 -17.04
N VAL A 217 11.88 -23.65 -16.18
CA VAL A 217 12.50 -22.68 -15.28
C VAL A 217 12.74 -23.32 -13.91
N LYS A 218 13.95 -23.20 -13.42
CA LYS A 218 14.30 -23.51 -12.03
C LYS A 218 14.60 -22.21 -11.31
N LEU A 219 13.71 -21.81 -10.43
CA LEU A 219 13.81 -20.62 -9.62
C LEU A 219 14.97 -20.75 -8.61
N LYS A 220 15.74 -19.68 -8.46
CA LYS A 220 16.77 -19.55 -7.42
C LYS A 220 16.60 -18.23 -6.68
N LEU A 221 16.65 -18.28 -5.36
CA LEU A 221 16.68 -17.11 -4.48
C LEU A 221 18.08 -17.00 -3.87
N ILE A 222 18.67 -15.81 -3.88
CA ILE A 222 20.02 -15.57 -3.39
C ILE A 222 19.99 -15.12 -1.92
N ASP A 223 20.78 -15.76 -1.08
CA ASP A 223 20.90 -15.46 0.35
C ASP A 223 21.57 -14.09 0.60
N HIS A 224 21.03 -13.35 1.59
CA HIS A 224 21.51 -12.02 1.97
C HIS A 224 21.00 -11.55 3.35
N ALA A 225 20.63 -12.47 4.25
CA ALA A 225 20.13 -12.10 5.59
C ALA A 225 21.19 -11.40 6.46
N ASP A 226 22.46 -11.71 6.25
CA ASP A 226 23.61 -11.11 6.90
C ASP A 226 23.77 -9.61 6.60
N LEU A 227 23.16 -9.12 5.52
CA LEU A 227 23.20 -7.71 5.15
C LEU A 227 22.26 -6.83 6.00
N ALA A 228 21.37 -7.39 6.81
CA ALA A 228 20.50 -6.62 7.69
C ALA A 228 21.29 -5.75 8.69
N ALA A 229 22.36 -6.29 9.28
CA ALA A 229 23.17 -5.55 10.25
C ALA A 229 23.89 -4.32 9.66
N PRO A 230 24.63 -4.40 8.52
CA PRO A 230 25.22 -3.23 7.89
C PRO A 230 24.15 -2.24 7.35
N MET A 231 22.98 -2.71 6.91
CA MET A 231 21.87 -1.82 6.54
C MET A 231 21.38 -1.03 7.75
N ASN A 232 21.15 -1.67 8.90
CA ASN A 232 20.71 -1.02 10.12
C ASN A 232 21.73 0.01 10.65
N ALA A 233 23.01 -0.30 10.57
CA ALA A 233 24.07 0.64 10.98
C ALA A 233 24.02 1.97 10.21
N LYS A 234 23.53 1.96 8.95
CA LYS A 234 23.48 3.14 8.11
C LYS A 234 22.09 3.81 8.08
N TYR A 235 21.03 3.01 8.06
CA TYR A 235 19.66 3.49 7.79
C TYR A 235 18.72 3.42 9.01
N GLY A 236 19.21 2.91 10.15
CA GLY A 236 18.42 2.71 11.38
C GLY A 236 17.85 1.30 11.50
N ASP A 237 17.39 0.94 12.71
CA ASP A 237 16.92 -0.41 13.06
C ASP A 237 15.55 -0.75 12.42
N LEU A 238 15.57 -0.94 11.11
CA LEU A 238 14.37 -1.21 10.29
C LEU A 238 14.36 -2.61 9.69
N TYR A 239 15.52 -3.24 9.58
CA TYR A 239 15.72 -4.49 8.86
C TYR A 239 16.07 -5.63 9.80
N ALA A 240 15.60 -6.82 9.46
CA ALA A 240 15.96 -8.04 10.18
C ALA A 240 16.33 -9.17 9.18
N GLY A 241 17.05 -10.17 9.67
CA GLY A 241 17.19 -11.42 8.95
C GLY A 241 15.93 -12.26 9.03
N SER A 242 15.56 -12.94 7.93
CA SER A 242 14.40 -13.80 7.82
C SER A 242 14.70 -15.01 6.94
N THR A 243 13.70 -15.88 6.77
CA THR A 243 13.82 -17.07 5.93
C THR A 243 12.54 -17.28 5.11
N ILE A 244 12.68 -17.30 3.79
CA ILE A 244 11.66 -17.83 2.88
C ILE A 244 11.84 -19.35 2.84
N LYS A 245 10.88 -20.09 3.35
CA LYS A 245 10.95 -21.55 3.44
C LYS A 245 10.95 -22.21 2.08
N SER A 246 11.67 -23.33 1.96
CA SER A 246 11.60 -24.20 0.79
C SER A 246 10.16 -24.59 0.49
N GLY A 247 9.80 -24.68 -0.79
CA GLY A 247 8.42 -24.97 -1.21
C GLY A 247 7.45 -23.78 -1.11
N THR A 248 7.89 -22.58 -0.70
CA THR A 248 7.08 -21.35 -0.81
C THR A 248 6.74 -21.06 -2.27
N TYR A 249 7.68 -21.30 -3.17
CA TYR A 249 7.49 -21.16 -4.61
C TYR A 249 7.74 -22.48 -5.34
N PRO A 250 7.08 -22.73 -6.50
CA PRO A 250 7.39 -23.86 -7.33
C PRO A 250 8.89 -23.88 -7.71
N THR A 251 9.49 -25.06 -7.74
CA THR A 251 10.92 -25.33 -7.99
C THR A 251 11.91 -24.78 -6.96
N GLN A 252 11.47 -24.07 -5.94
CA GLN A 252 12.32 -23.65 -4.80
C GLN A 252 12.51 -24.86 -3.85
N THR A 253 13.69 -25.45 -3.84
CA THR A 253 13.99 -26.66 -3.08
C THR A 253 14.72 -26.42 -1.76
N THR A 254 15.22 -25.21 -1.54
CA THR A 254 15.99 -24.81 -0.35
C THR A 254 15.40 -23.61 0.35
N ASP A 255 15.60 -23.50 1.66
CA ASP A 255 15.33 -22.28 2.41
C ASP A 255 16.20 -21.15 1.86
N ASN A 256 15.64 -19.94 1.77
CA ASN A 256 16.39 -18.72 1.41
C ASN A 256 16.49 -17.80 2.63
N LYS A 257 17.71 -17.46 3.01
CA LYS A 257 18.00 -16.50 4.09
C LYS A 257 18.02 -15.10 3.52
N ASN A 258 17.04 -14.28 3.87
CA ASN A 258 16.82 -12.96 3.28
C ASN A 258 16.70 -11.85 4.32
N THR A 259 16.67 -10.61 3.87
CA THR A 259 16.33 -9.44 4.69
C THR A 259 14.83 -9.16 4.66
N VAL A 260 14.30 -8.60 5.74
CA VAL A 260 12.89 -8.27 5.90
C VAL A 260 12.72 -6.86 6.45
N VAL A 261 11.61 -6.21 6.08
CA VAL A 261 11.16 -4.91 6.57
C VAL A 261 9.65 -4.94 6.78
N TRP A 262 9.12 -4.17 7.73
CA TRP A 262 7.67 -4.14 7.96
C TRP A 262 6.92 -3.31 6.92
N ASN A 263 5.70 -3.77 6.62
CA ASN A 263 4.69 -2.99 5.92
C ASN A 263 3.73 -2.35 6.91
N ILE A 264 3.29 -1.16 6.59
CA ILE A 264 2.31 -0.39 7.37
C ILE A 264 1.21 0.16 6.45
N LEU A 265 0.02 0.31 7.00
CA LEU A 265 -1.03 1.13 6.42
C LEU A 265 -0.88 2.55 6.99
N VAL A 266 -0.89 3.53 6.11
CA VAL A 266 -0.71 4.92 6.49
C VAL A 266 -1.81 5.82 5.94
N SER A 267 -1.96 6.99 6.58
CA SER A 267 -2.77 8.10 6.10
C SER A 267 -2.01 9.43 6.23
N ASN A 268 -2.61 10.52 5.70
CA ASN A 268 -2.14 11.86 6.00
C ASN A 268 -2.54 12.25 7.44
N ALA A 269 -1.73 13.06 8.11
CA ALA A 269 -2.01 13.57 9.46
C ALA A 269 -3.32 14.40 9.56
N LYS A 270 -3.86 14.83 8.41
CA LYS A 270 -5.13 15.56 8.33
C LYS A 270 -6.39 14.67 8.38
N MET A 271 -6.24 13.34 8.28
CA MET A 271 -7.38 12.43 8.45
C MET A 271 -8.00 12.64 9.83
N SER A 272 -9.33 12.58 9.94
CA SER A 272 -9.95 12.75 11.25
C SER A 272 -9.70 11.54 12.17
N ASP A 273 -9.62 11.78 13.48
CA ASP A 273 -9.41 10.70 14.45
C ASP A 273 -10.52 9.65 14.38
N GLN A 274 -11.76 10.07 14.12
CA GLN A 274 -12.89 9.16 14.02
C GLN A 274 -12.80 8.28 12.76
N GLU A 275 -12.38 8.85 11.63
CA GLU A 275 -12.19 8.10 10.38
C GLU A 275 -11.06 7.06 10.53
N ALA A 276 -9.91 7.48 11.06
CA ALA A 276 -8.78 6.60 11.35
C ALA A 276 -9.15 5.46 12.31
N TYR A 277 -9.87 5.78 13.39
CA TYR A 277 -10.38 4.79 14.34
C TYR A 277 -11.31 3.77 13.63
N ASN A 278 -12.29 4.25 12.85
CA ASN A 278 -13.25 3.38 12.16
C ASN A 278 -12.56 2.46 11.16
N ILE A 279 -11.57 2.97 10.42
CA ILE A 279 -10.79 2.17 9.46
C ILE A 279 -10.04 1.07 10.18
N VAL A 280 -9.25 1.40 11.22
CA VAL A 280 -8.46 0.42 11.97
C VAL A 280 -9.35 -0.63 12.62
N LYS A 281 -10.42 -0.19 13.30
CA LYS A 281 -11.42 -1.09 13.88
C LYS A 281 -12.00 -2.04 12.84
N THR A 282 -12.40 -1.53 11.68
CA THR A 282 -12.99 -2.36 10.60
C THR A 282 -12.00 -3.40 10.09
N VAL A 283 -10.72 -3.04 9.92
CA VAL A 283 -9.69 -4.00 9.49
C VAL A 283 -9.56 -5.15 10.48
N PHE A 284 -9.51 -4.89 11.77
CA PHE A 284 -9.40 -5.94 12.80
C PHE A 284 -10.68 -6.76 12.94
N ASP A 285 -11.85 -6.11 12.91
CA ASP A 285 -13.16 -6.81 13.02
C ASP A 285 -13.44 -7.70 11.81
N LYS A 286 -12.94 -7.33 10.62
CA LYS A 286 -13.12 -8.02 9.34
C LYS A 286 -11.86 -8.73 8.84
N LYS A 287 -10.91 -8.99 9.73
CA LYS A 287 -9.65 -9.66 9.39
C LYS A 287 -9.85 -10.96 8.61
N ALA A 288 -10.86 -11.75 8.96
CA ALA A 288 -11.14 -13.01 8.27
C ALA A 288 -11.43 -12.82 6.78
N ASP A 289 -12.16 -11.76 6.41
CA ASP A 289 -12.46 -11.42 5.02
C ASP A 289 -11.18 -11.07 4.26
N LEU A 290 -10.25 -10.35 4.90
CA LEU A 290 -8.95 -10.00 4.32
C LEU A 290 -8.03 -11.23 4.19
N VAL A 291 -8.06 -12.15 5.13
CA VAL A 291 -7.33 -13.43 5.06
C VAL A 291 -7.80 -14.27 3.88
N ALA A 292 -9.11 -14.24 3.57
CA ALA A 292 -9.65 -14.91 2.39
C ALA A 292 -9.14 -14.30 1.06
N VAL A 293 -8.77 -13.02 1.06
CA VAL A 293 -8.17 -12.37 -0.10
C VAL A 293 -6.69 -12.72 -0.24
N HIS A 294 -5.92 -12.65 0.87
CA HIS A 294 -4.49 -12.98 0.87
C HIS A 294 -4.01 -13.43 2.24
N GLY A 295 -3.21 -14.51 2.26
CA GLY A 295 -2.70 -15.14 3.49
C GLY A 295 -1.91 -14.20 4.41
N GLU A 296 -1.25 -13.18 3.87
CA GLU A 296 -0.49 -12.19 4.66
C GLU A 296 -1.38 -11.41 5.67
N ALA A 297 -2.68 -11.30 5.44
CA ALA A 297 -3.56 -10.69 6.41
C ALA A 297 -3.67 -11.47 7.74
N LYS A 298 -3.17 -12.71 7.83
CA LYS A 298 -3.00 -13.45 9.09
C LYS A 298 -2.07 -12.70 10.06
N ASN A 299 -1.11 -11.95 9.51
CA ASN A 299 -0.13 -11.17 10.25
C ASN A 299 -0.66 -9.83 10.78
N PHE A 300 -1.91 -9.44 10.46
CA PHE A 300 -2.56 -8.28 11.07
C PHE A 300 -2.93 -8.62 12.51
N LEU A 301 -1.94 -8.51 13.40
CA LEU A 301 -2.04 -8.93 14.79
C LEU A 301 -1.94 -7.73 15.71
N LEU A 302 -2.67 -7.75 16.83
CA LEU A 302 -2.59 -6.68 17.83
C LEU A 302 -1.20 -6.60 18.46
N GLU A 303 -0.57 -7.74 18.72
CA GLU A 303 0.79 -7.83 19.26
C GLU A 303 1.88 -7.24 18.35
N ASN A 304 1.61 -7.13 17.04
CA ASN A 304 2.50 -6.47 16.10
C ASN A 304 2.37 -4.93 16.10
N GLN A 305 1.38 -4.38 16.81
CA GLN A 305 1.17 -2.93 16.86
C GLN A 305 2.11 -2.30 17.90
N VAL A 306 3.39 -2.18 17.54
CA VAL A 306 4.44 -1.66 18.43
C VAL A 306 5.29 -0.60 17.72
N LYS A 307 5.80 0.38 18.49
CA LYS A 307 6.59 1.51 17.94
C LYS A 307 7.88 1.07 17.24
N SER A 308 8.47 -0.06 17.66
CA SER A 308 9.67 -0.61 17.01
C SER A 308 9.43 -1.07 15.57
N TYR A 309 8.19 -1.43 15.21
CA TYR A 309 7.84 -1.83 13.84
C TYR A 309 7.37 -0.65 12.97
N SER A 310 7.06 0.51 13.58
CA SER A 310 6.80 1.74 12.84
C SER A 310 7.30 2.96 13.63
N PRO A 311 8.50 3.47 13.33
CA PRO A 311 9.11 4.60 14.05
C PRO A 311 8.55 5.96 13.66
N ILE A 312 7.67 6.06 12.64
CA ILE A 312 6.95 7.28 12.33
C ILE A 312 5.77 7.48 13.29
N PRO A 313 5.27 8.72 13.48
CA PRO A 313 4.14 8.97 14.38
C PRO A 313 2.90 8.16 14.00
N TRP A 314 2.23 7.63 14.99
CA TRP A 314 0.96 6.93 14.85
C TRP A 314 -0.21 7.92 14.82
N HIS A 315 -1.28 7.57 14.10
CA HIS A 315 -2.49 8.39 14.05
C HIS A 315 -3.24 8.32 15.38
N PRO A 316 -3.71 9.48 15.98
CA PRO A 316 -4.40 9.46 17.25
C PRO A 316 -5.63 8.56 17.28
N GLY A 317 -6.41 8.51 16.19
CA GLY A 317 -7.57 7.61 16.06
C GLY A 317 -7.18 6.13 16.12
N ALA A 318 -6.03 5.76 15.53
CA ALA A 318 -5.51 4.39 15.61
C ALA A 318 -5.06 4.07 17.05
N LEU A 319 -4.34 4.99 17.70
CA LEU A 319 -3.92 4.84 19.09
C LEU A 319 -5.10 4.67 20.05
N LYS A 320 -6.21 5.39 19.82
CA LYS A 320 -7.45 5.23 20.58
C LYS A 320 -7.97 3.80 20.48
N TYR A 321 -8.07 3.22 19.28
CA TYR A 321 -8.51 1.86 19.09
C TYR A 321 -7.60 0.85 19.80
N PHE A 322 -6.27 1.02 19.68
CA PHE A 322 -5.32 0.11 20.33
C PHE A 322 -5.36 0.22 21.86
N ALA A 323 -5.55 1.40 22.42
CA ALA A 323 -5.73 1.61 23.86
C ALA A 323 -6.99 0.88 24.38
N GLU A 324 -8.11 0.91 23.63
CA GLU A 324 -9.34 0.15 23.96
C GLU A 324 -9.11 -1.37 23.92
N LYS A 325 -8.12 -1.85 23.15
CA LYS A 325 -7.69 -3.25 23.12
C LYS A 325 -6.62 -3.60 24.16
N GLY A 326 -6.27 -2.66 25.03
CA GLY A 326 -5.31 -2.84 26.12
C GLY A 326 -3.84 -2.71 25.70
N LEU A 327 -3.53 -2.24 24.48
CA LEU A 327 -2.15 -2.01 24.07
C LEU A 327 -1.65 -0.68 24.64
N LYS A 328 -0.46 -0.71 25.24
CA LYS A 328 0.28 0.48 25.66
C LYS A 328 1.31 0.81 24.57
N MET A 329 1.08 1.90 23.84
CA MET A 329 1.90 2.34 22.71
C MET A 329 2.75 3.56 23.04
#